data_bcad66ece3403851609bfa4b3bc7ab25
#
_entry.id   bcad66ece3403851609bfa4b3bc7ab25
#
_cell.length_a   1.000
_cell.length_b   1.000
_cell.length_c   1.000
_cell.angle_alpha   90.00
_cell.angle_beta   90.00
_cell.angle_gamma   90.00
#
_symmetry.space_group_name_H-M   'P 1'
#
loop_
_entity.id
_entity.type
_entity.pdbx_description
1 polymer ?
#
loop_
_entity_poly.entity_id
_entity_poly.type
_entity_poly.pdbx_seq_one_letter_code
_entity_poly.pdbx_strand_id
1 'polypeptide(L)'
;MTARPTEPQKEAVRHARLFFPTSTCLCLLFITAAFASPLLTAQSAWATPLGQEAAPLTTPPSSEAAPAETRIIKGYTLPPEKYEQAVAYSRAQYRLYFIGVIYGLVVLLAVLGGRVAPKFRDWAERASSRRFIQAVVYVPLLMGTLGILGLPTAISGQWLALKYDQSVQGWGSWFWDWTKGQLIELVMSTFLIWLLYGVIRRSPRRWWFSFWLALLPLLVFLIFIRPYVIDPLFFQFTPLEQTQPALVTQLEKVVERGGLEIPRERMFEMKASEKLKSVNAYVTGWGASKRIVVWDTIIEKMTTPQILFVFGHEMGHYVLGHIPRSIAFFWVVLLVFLYLGYRGLHWALERWGLRWAIRGVDDWASLPVLLLCFSLFLFLAAPLLNTHSRSVEHEADIYGLEVIHGVVPDSQQAAAEAFQVLGEIDLADPDPSPFIKVWLYGHPSLNERILFVQSYDPWSQGRAPAFVK
;
A
#
# COMPACT_ATOMS: atom_id res chain seq x y z
N MET A 1 12.34 -34.31 -42.04
CA MET A 1 12.31 -34.80 -40.66
C MET A 1 12.50 -33.59 -39.77
N THR A 2 11.42 -33.05 -39.26
CA THR A 2 11.38 -31.87 -38.39
C THR A 2 11.13 -32.36 -36.98
N ALA A 3 12.12 -32.18 -36.11
CA ALA A 3 12.02 -32.51 -34.70
C ALA A 3 11.07 -31.53 -33.98
N ARG A 4 10.04 -32.04 -33.31
CA ARG A 4 9.20 -31.29 -32.38
C ARG A 4 9.99 -31.02 -31.09
N PRO A 5 9.90 -29.82 -30.51
CA PRO A 5 10.46 -29.55 -29.20
C PRO A 5 9.61 -30.19 -28.11
N THR A 6 10.30 -30.73 -27.11
CA THR A 6 9.77 -31.43 -25.94
C THR A 6 9.11 -30.50 -24.92
N GLU A 7 8.17 -31.02 -24.18
CA GLU A 7 7.15 -30.38 -23.35
C GLU A 7 7.56 -29.80 -21.96
N PRO A 8 8.81 -29.61 -21.56
CA PRO A 8 9.08 -28.89 -20.30
C PRO A 8 9.25 -27.38 -20.41
N GLN A 9 9.11 -26.75 -21.59
CA GLN A 9 9.30 -25.30 -21.75
C GLN A 9 8.04 -24.46 -21.67
N LYS A 10 6.86 -25.05 -21.43
CA LYS A 10 5.57 -24.32 -21.42
C LYS A 10 5.05 -23.90 -20.03
N GLU A 11 5.69 -24.28 -18.95
CA GLU A 11 5.24 -23.92 -17.58
C GLU A 11 5.90 -22.68 -16.95
N ALA A 12 6.88 -22.07 -17.60
CA ALA A 12 7.63 -20.93 -17.06
C ALA A 12 7.02 -19.55 -17.35
N VAL A 13 5.91 -19.46 -18.11
CA VAL A 13 5.35 -18.19 -18.54
C VAL A 13 3.91 -18.05 -18.06
N ARG A 14 3.72 -17.57 -16.87
CA ARG A 14 2.52 -16.85 -16.42
C ARG A 14 2.65 -16.43 -14.95
N HIS A 15 2.90 -15.13 -14.69
CA HIS A 15 2.43 -14.48 -13.45
C HIS A 15 2.86 -13.02 -13.38
N ALA A 16 1.93 -12.10 -13.49
CA ALA A 16 2.09 -10.64 -13.40
C ALA A 16 1.28 -10.02 -12.22
N ARG A 17 1.47 -8.76 -11.75
CA ARG A 17 1.13 -8.43 -10.35
C ARG A 17 0.91 -7.00 -9.93
N LEU A 18 0.17 -6.78 -8.85
CA LEU A 18 -0.15 -5.50 -8.21
C LEU A 18 0.56 -5.22 -6.91
N PHE A 19 0.75 -3.95 -6.64
CA PHE A 19 1.51 -3.42 -5.54
C PHE A 19 0.68 -2.59 -4.54
N PHE A 20 0.94 -2.81 -3.23
CA PHE A 20 0.60 -1.90 -2.13
C PHE A 20 1.72 -1.92 -1.08
N PRO A 21 2.00 -0.80 -0.39
CA PRO A 21 3.08 -0.74 0.58
C PRO A 21 2.80 -1.64 1.78
N THR A 22 3.88 -2.11 2.36
CA THR A 22 4.03 -2.93 3.57
C THR A 22 2.76 -3.52 4.18
N SER A 23 2.79 -4.80 4.41
CA SER A 23 1.71 -5.75 4.77
C SER A 23 0.74 -5.33 5.88
N THR A 24 0.98 -4.25 6.58
CA THR A 24 0.23 -3.79 7.74
C THR A 24 -0.97 -2.90 7.38
N CYS A 25 -0.83 -2.03 6.39
CA CYS A 25 -1.94 -1.24 5.85
C CYS A 25 -2.96 -2.08 5.06
N LEU A 26 -2.55 -3.26 4.61
CA LEU A 26 -3.33 -4.07 3.68
C LEU A 26 -4.63 -4.60 4.23
N CYS A 27 -4.67 -5.02 5.47
CA CYS A 27 -5.90 -5.58 6.07
C CYS A 27 -6.95 -4.50 6.33
N LEU A 28 -6.52 -3.31 6.74
CA LEU A 28 -7.42 -2.15 6.85
C LEU A 28 -7.73 -1.57 5.47
N LEU A 29 -6.78 -1.52 4.55
CA LEU A 29 -7.00 -1.05 3.18
C LEU A 29 -7.96 -1.94 2.41
N PHE A 30 -7.97 -3.27 2.58
CA PHE A 30 -8.99 -4.12 1.95
C PHE A 30 -10.37 -3.95 2.58
N ILE A 31 -10.44 -3.76 3.90
CA ILE A 31 -11.72 -3.50 4.58
C ILE A 31 -12.16 -2.06 4.35
N THR A 32 -11.24 -1.10 4.36
CA THR A 32 -11.53 0.30 4.06
C THR A 32 -11.62 0.58 2.57
N ALA A 33 -10.89 -0.12 1.71
CA ALA A 33 -11.07 -0.05 0.27
C ALA A 33 -12.45 -0.58 -0.13
N ALA A 34 -12.90 -1.69 0.41
CA ALA A 34 -14.27 -2.17 0.18
C ALA A 34 -15.36 -1.21 0.71
N PHE A 35 -15.05 -0.38 1.73
CA PHE A 35 -16.02 0.55 2.32
C PHE A 35 -15.78 2.03 2.00
N ALA A 36 -14.61 2.42 1.51
CA ALA A 36 -14.23 3.82 1.32
C ALA A 36 -13.47 4.11 0.02
N SER A 37 -13.43 3.18 -0.91
CA SER A 37 -12.64 3.23 -2.14
C SER A 37 -12.81 4.50 -2.98
N PRO A 38 -14.00 5.08 -3.15
CA PRO A 38 -14.11 6.34 -3.90
C PRO A 38 -13.41 7.52 -3.21
N LEU A 39 -13.13 7.38 -1.91
CA LEU A 39 -12.53 8.42 -1.07
C LEU A 39 -11.03 8.21 -0.86
N LEU A 40 -10.57 6.96 -0.95
CA LEU A 40 -9.19 6.54 -0.69
C LEU A 40 -8.33 6.45 -1.96
N THR A 41 -8.90 6.56 -3.15
CA THR A 41 -8.11 6.71 -4.38
C THR A 41 -7.21 7.95 -4.34
N ALA A 42 -7.55 8.95 -3.54
CA ALA A 42 -6.65 10.05 -3.21
C ALA A 42 -5.52 9.63 -2.25
N GLN A 43 -5.71 8.60 -1.41
CA GLN A 43 -4.69 8.10 -0.48
C GLN A 43 -3.73 7.08 -1.12
N SER A 44 -4.19 6.30 -2.09
CA SER A 44 -3.34 5.36 -2.83
C SER A 44 -2.39 6.05 -3.81
N ALA A 45 -2.61 7.32 -4.13
CA ALA A 45 -1.66 8.14 -4.89
C ALA A 45 -0.31 8.35 -4.17
N TRP A 46 -0.25 8.06 -2.85
CA TRP A 46 1.00 8.10 -2.07
C TRP A 46 1.90 6.88 -2.27
N ALA A 47 1.43 5.85 -2.96
CA ALA A 47 2.09 4.55 -3.05
C ALA A 47 2.49 4.13 -4.47
N THR A 48 2.16 4.89 -5.51
CA THR A 48 2.45 4.47 -6.88
C THR A 48 2.71 5.65 -7.84
N PRO A 49 3.91 5.85 -8.31
CA PRO A 49 4.17 6.43 -9.62
C PRO A 49 4.26 5.34 -10.70
N LEU A 50 3.86 5.66 -11.90
CA LEU A 50 3.66 4.71 -13.00
C LEU A 50 4.36 5.16 -14.31
N GLY A 51 4.94 4.24 -15.01
CA GLY A 51 6.00 4.20 -15.96
C GLY A 51 5.85 4.67 -17.42
N GLN A 52 6.92 4.86 -18.17
CA GLN A 52 6.99 5.28 -19.58
C GLN A 52 7.75 4.29 -20.46
N GLU A 53 7.38 4.25 -21.72
CA GLU A 53 8.05 3.52 -22.79
C GLU A 53 9.44 4.11 -23.05
N ALA A 54 10.48 3.29 -22.99
CA ALA A 54 11.84 3.70 -23.32
C ALA A 54 12.10 3.54 -24.81
N ALA A 55 12.71 4.56 -25.42
CA ALA A 55 13.37 4.44 -26.72
C ALA A 55 14.54 3.44 -26.61
N PRO A 56 14.92 2.74 -27.69
CA PRO A 56 15.94 1.70 -27.63
C PRO A 56 17.29 2.29 -27.20
N LEU A 57 17.77 1.85 -26.07
CA LEU A 57 19.09 2.21 -25.54
C LEU A 57 20.19 1.50 -26.35
N THR A 58 21.05 2.29 -26.96
CA THR A 58 22.36 1.84 -27.43
C THR A 58 23.17 1.39 -26.20
N THR A 59 23.79 0.23 -26.33
CA THR A 59 24.68 -0.37 -25.32
C THR A 59 25.65 0.67 -24.72
N PRO A 60 25.68 0.83 -23.37
CA PRO A 60 26.71 1.65 -22.75
C PRO A 60 28.07 0.94 -22.77
N PRO A 61 29.18 1.66 -22.95
CA PRO A 61 30.51 1.09 -22.79
C PRO A 61 30.73 0.70 -21.33
N SER A 62 31.40 -0.40 -21.11
CA SER A 62 31.90 -0.85 -19.81
C SER A 62 32.78 0.27 -19.19
N SER A 63 32.22 1.03 -18.30
CA SER A 63 32.93 2.02 -17.52
C SER A 63 33.27 1.40 -16.17
N GLU A 64 34.56 1.21 -15.92
CA GLU A 64 35.10 1.13 -14.57
C GLU A 64 34.57 2.32 -13.78
N ALA A 65 33.72 2.02 -12.77
CA ALA A 65 33.16 3.06 -11.92
C ALA A 65 34.32 3.81 -11.23
N ALA A 66 34.45 5.08 -11.50
CA ALA A 66 35.31 5.96 -10.72
C ALA A 66 34.93 5.83 -9.23
N PRO A 67 35.88 5.89 -8.29
CA PRO A 67 35.58 5.79 -6.87
C PRO A 67 34.57 6.89 -6.52
N ALA A 68 33.39 6.48 -6.04
CA ALA A 68 32.36 7.40 -5.59
C ALA A 68 32.95 8.30 -4.49
N GLU A 69 33.03 9.59 -4.73
CA GLU A 69 33.37 10.55 -3.70
C GLU A 69 32.41 10.33 -2.53
N THR A 70 32.94 10.03 -1.35
CA THR A 70 32.16 9.79 -0.13
C THR A 70 31.43 11.09 0.21
N ARG A 71 30.17 11.17 -0.18
CA ARG A 71 29.32 12.34 0.06
C ARG A 71 28.92 12.35 1.52
N ILE A 72 29.48 13.24 2.33
CA ILE A 72 29.06 13.41 3.72
C ILE A 72 27.65 14.00 3.75
N ILE A 73 26.66 13.15 4.04
CA ILE A 73 25.26 13.55 4.17
C ILE A 73 25.03 14.08 5.58
N LYS A 74 24.65 15.36 5.70
CA LYS A 74 24.34 16.03 7.00
C LYS A 74 22.83 16.20 7.22
N GLY A 75 22.03 15.22 6.83
CA GLY A 75 20.57 15.29 6.81
C GLY A 75 20.03 15.26 5.39
N TYR A 76 18.70 15.12 5.24
CA TYR A 76 18.07 15.07 3.92
C TYR A 76 18.14 16.43 3.24
N THR A 77 18.77 16.48 2.08
CA THR A 77 18.93 17.69 1.29
C THR A 77 18.70 17.45 -0.18
N LEU A 78 18.12 18.43 -0.87
CA LEU A 78 17.91 18.42 -2.31
C LEU A 78 18.63 19.59 -2.96
N PRO A 79 19.10 19.48 -4.22
CA PRO A 79 19.50 20.64 -5.02
C PRO A 79 18.36 21.67 -5.08
N PRO A 80 18.66 22.99 -5.16
CA PRO A 80 17.64 24.04 -5.04
C PRO A 80 16.43 23.85 -5.95
N GLU A 81 16.65 23.47 -7.22
CA GLU A 81 15.56 23.21 -8.18
C GLU A 81 14.68 22.02 -7.78
N LYS A 82 15.30 20.92 -7.35
CA LYS A 82 14.57 19.75 -6.84
C LYS A 82 13.87 20.05 -5.51
N TYR A 83 14.46 20.88 -4.66
CA TYR A 83 13.87 21.29 -3.39
C TYR A 83 12.54 22.03 -3.62
N GLU A 84 12.52 23.04 -4.48
CA GLU A 84 11.29 23.75 -4.82
C GLU A 84 10.23 22.82 -5.43
N GLN A 85 10.67 21.93 -6.32
CA GLN A 85 9.80 20.93 -6.94
C GLN A 85 9.20 19.98 -5.89
N ALA A 86 10.00 19.45 -4.98
CA ALA A 86 9.57 18.54 -3.91
C ALA A 86 8.57 19.21 -2.96
N VAL A 87 8.84 20.43 -2.53
CA VAL A 87 7.94 21.22 -1.69
C VAL A 87 6.62 21.52 -2.41
N ALA A 88 6.68 21.91 -3.70
CA ALA A 88 5.49 22.20 -4.49
C ALA A 88 4.63 20.95 -4.71
N TYR A 89 5.26 19.82 -5.04
CA TYR A 89 4.61 18.54 -5.22
C TYR A 89 3.94 18.05 -3.92
N SER A 90 4.69 18.00 -2.83
CA SER A 90 4.18 17.57 -1.53
C SER A 90 3.01 18.42 -1.04
N ARG A 91 3.12 19.76 -1.15
CA ARG A 91 2.01 20.68 -0.81
C ARG A 91 0.77 20.44 -1.68
N ALA A 92 0.95 20.15 -2.97
CA ALA A 92 -0.16 19.84 -3.86
C ALA A 92 -0.83 18.51 -3.47
N GLN A 93 -0.04 17.50 -3.10
CA GLN A 93 -0.54 16.24 -2.58
C GLN A 93 -1.31 16.41 -1.27
N TYR A 94 -0.77 17.14 -0.28
CA TYR A 94 -1.45 17.41 0.99
C TYR A 94 -2.82 18.08 0.76
N ARG A 95 -2.87 19.08 -0.13
CA ARG A 95 -4.13 19.73 -0.51
C ARG A 95 -5.10 18.74 -1.16
N LEU A 96 -4.61 17.93 -2.10
CA LEU A 96 -5.44 16.92 -2.78
C LEU A 96 -6.02 15.92 -1.78
N TYR A 97 -5.24 15.49 -0.79
CA TYR A 97 -5.70 14.60 0.27
C TYR A 97 -6.87 15.22 1.07
N PHE A 98 -6.68 16.40 1.67
CA PHE A 98 -7.71 17.01 2.49
C PHE A 98 -8.95 17.41 1.68
N ILE A 99 -8.75 17.95 0.47
CA ILE A 99 -9.85 18.24 -0.46
C ILE A 99 -10.57 16.94 -0.85
N GLY A 100 -9.84 15.87 -1.12
CA GLY A 100 -10.40 14.56 -1.46
C GLY A 100 -11.26 13.99 -0.34
N VAL A 101 -10.82 14.09 0.92
CA VAL A 101 -11.62 13.66 2.09
C VAL A 101 -12.92 14.47 2.18
N ILE A 102 -12.84 15.80 2.12
CA ILE A 102 -14.02 16.67 2.17
C ILE A 102 -14.97 16.38 1.00
N TYR A 103 -14.42 16.29 -0.21
CA TYR A 103 -15.18 15.97 -1.42
C TYR A 103 -15.94 14.65 -1.28
N GLY A 104 -15.30 13.62 -0.80
CA GLY A 104 -15.92 12.33 -0.62
C GLY A 104 -17.02 12.31 0.44
N LEU A 105 -16.83 13.01 1.57
CA LEU A 105 -17.91 13.20 2.55
C LEU A 105 -19.09 13.93 1.93
N VAL A 106 -18.84 14.96 1.11
CA VAL A 106 -19.89 15.70 0.38
C VAL A 106 -20.61 14.80 -0.63
N VAL A 107 -19.89 13.95 -1.37
CA VAL A 107 -20.48 12.98 -2.31
C VAL A 107 -21.41 12.02 -1.57
N LEU A 108 -20.99 11.45 -0.44
CA LEU A 108 -21.84 10.56 0.37
C LEU A 108 -23.08 11.27 0.89
N LEU A 109 -22.93 12.50 1.38
CA LEU A 109 -24.06 13.31 1.82
C LEU A 109 -25.02 13.66 0.66
N ALA A 110 -24.48 13.93 -0.54
CA ALA A 110 -25.29 14.16 -1.74
C ALA A 110 -26.06 12.89 -2.17
N VAL A 111 -25.43 11.73 -2.12
CA VAL A 111 -26.09 10.43 -2.39
C VAL A 111 -27.23 10.17 -1.39
N LEU A 112 -27.02 10.48 -0.11
CA LEU A 112 -28.05 10.37 0.93
C LEU A 112 -29.16 11.40 0.72
N GLY A 113 -28.81 12.68 0.55
CA GLY A 113 -29.78 13.77 0.36
C GLY A 113 -30.61 13.63 -0.92
N GLY A 114 -29.99 13.16 -2.00
CA GLY A 114 -30.64 12.88 -3.28
C GLY A 114 -31.45 11.58 -3.31
N ARG A 115 -31.45 10.82 -2.21
CA ARG A 115 -32.13 9.52 -2.09
C ARG A 115 -31.73 8.54 -3.20
N VAL A 116 -30.46 8.54 -3.62
CA VAL A 116 -29.96 7.67 -4.69
C VAL A 116 -29.96 6.22 -4.24
N ALA A 117 -29.47 5.95 -3.04
CA ALA A 117 -29.39 4.59 -2.47
C ALA A 117 -30.77 3.91 -2.34
N PRO A 118 -31.85 4.57 -1.86
CA PRO A 118 -33.20 4.01 -1.91
C PRO A 118 -33.68 3.62 -3.31
N LYS A 119 -33.38 4.43 -4.32
CA LYS A 119 -33.73 4.07 -5.72
C LYS A 119 -33.03 2.79 -6.18
N PHE A 120 -31.75 2.66 -5.88
CA PHE A 120 -30.99 1.45 -6.22
C PHE A 120 -31.48 0.22 -5.44
N ARG A 121 -31.81 0.38 -4.15
CA ARG A 121 -32.50 -0.66 -3.38
C ARG A 121 -33.80 -1.10 -4.04
N ASP A 122 -34.65 -0.15 -4.43
CA ASP A 122 -35.94 -0.46 -5.05
C ASP A 122 -35.77 -1.17 -6.40
N TRP A 123 -34.71 -0.85 -7.15
CA TRP A 123 -34.37 -1.60 -8.38
C TRP A 123 -33.88 -3.01 -8.05
N ALA A 124 -33.03 -3.18 -7.05
CA ALA A 124 -32.55 -4.48 -6.61
C ALA A 124 -33.68 -5.39 -6.10
N GLU A 125 -34.61 -4.83 -5.31
CA GLU A 125 -35.79 -5.57 -4.79
C GLU A 125 -36.75 -5.94 -5.90
N ARG A 126 -36.92 -5.11 -6.94
CA ARG A 126 -37.71 -5.45 -8.15
C ARG A 126 -37.04 -6.53 -8.99
N ALA A 127 -35.71 -6.55 -9.07
CA ALA A 127 -34.96 -7.53 -9.85
C ALA A 127 -35.08 -8.95 -9.26
N SER A 128 -35.12 -9.11 -7.93
CA SER A 128 -35.25 -10.42 -7.29
C SER A 128 -35.65 -10.34 -5.83
N SER A 129 -36.36 -11.36 -5.34
CA SER A 129 -36.59 -11.60 -3.92
C SER A 129 -35.34 -12.20 -3.20
N ARG A 130 -34.38 -12.76 -3.95
CA ARG A 130 -33.18 -13.38 -3.40
C ARG A 130 -32.15 -12.34 -3.01
N ARG A 131 -31.76 -12.31 -1.74
CA ARG A 131 -30.84 -11.29 -1.17
C ARG A 131 -29.48 -11.23 -1.86
N PHE A 132 -28.94 -12.36 -2.32
CA PHE A 132 -27.67 -12.36 -3.07
C PHE A 132 -27.82 -11.59 -4.41
N ILE A 133 -28.90 -11.83 -5.16
CA ILE A 133 -29.15 -11.13 -6.43
C ILE A 133 -29.39 -9.64 -6.16
N GLN A 134 -30.09 -9.29 -5.06
CA GLN A 134 -30.22 -7.88 -4.66
C GLN A 134 -28.85 -7.25 -4.40
N ALA A 135 -27.92 -7.93 -3.75
CA ALA A 135 -26.56 -7.42 -3.54
C ALA A 135 -25.82 -7.22 -4.88
N VAL A 136 -25.90 -8.21 -5.80
CA VAL A 136 -25.29 -8.15 -7.13
C VAL A 136 -25.86 -7.01 -7.98
N VAL A 137 -27.07 -6.54 -7.71
CA VAL A 137 -27.64 -5.34 -8.37
C VAL A 137 -27.31 -4.07 -7.63
N TYR A 138 -27.57 -4.04 -6.31
CA TYR A 138 -27.42 -2.84 -5.49
C TYR A 138 -25.98 -2.36 -5.37
N VAL A 139 -25.05 -3.27 -5.04
CA VAL A 139 -23.67 -2.90 -4.75
C VAL A 139 -22.96 -2.32 -5.97
N PRO A 140 -23.00 -2.95 -7.17
CA PRO A 140 -22.41 -2.34 -8.36
C PRO A 140 -23.03 -1.00 -8.74
N LEU A 141 -24.32 -0.81 -8.57
CA LEU A 141 -24.97 0.48 -8.83
C LEU A 141 -24.46 1.56 -7.88
N LEU A 142 -24.38 1.27 -6.59
CA LEU A 142 -23.90 2.25 -5.60
C LEU A 142 -22.40 2.48 -5.74
N MET A 143 -21.58 1.41 -5.71
CA MET A 143 -20.11 1.53 -5.77
C MET A 143 -19.65 2.09 -7.11
N GLY A 144 -20.27 1.68 -8.23
CA GLY A 144 -20.00 2.25 -9.54
C GLY A 144 -20.33 3.76 -9.61
N THR A 145 -21.46 4.17 -9.00
CA THR A 145 -21.79 5.61 -8.87
C THR A 145 -20.74 6.35 -8.06
N LEU A 146 -20.33 5.81 -6.91
CA LEU A 146 -19.30 6.41 -6.08
C LEU A 146 -17.94 6.44 -6.78
N GLY A 147 -17.58 5.39 -7.51
CA GLY A 147 -16.37 5.32 -8.32
C GLY A 147 -16.32 6.38 -9.42
N ILE A 148 -17.43 6.57 -10.15
CA ILE A 148 -17.55 7.63 -11.17
C ILE A 148 -17.47 9.01 -10.53
N LEU A 149 -18.15 9.24 -9.42
CA LEU A 149 -18.10 10.51 -8.69
C LEU A 149 -16.71 10.73 -8.06
N GLY A 150 -15.97 9.68 -7.72
CA GLY A 150 -14.59 9.75 -7.24
C GLY A 150 -13.54 9.97 -8.35
N LEU A 151 -13.91 9.77 -9.62
CA LEU A 151 -12.99 9.86 -10.75
C LEU A 151 -12.26 11.23 -10.86
N PRO A 152 -12.89 12.40 -10.57
CA PRO A 152 -12.18 13.67 -10.59
C PRO A 152 -10.96 13.73 -9.65
N THR A 153 -11.05 13.15 -8.46
CA THR A 153 -9.92 13.09 -7.52
C THR A 153 -8.82 12.14 -8.00
N ALA A 154 -9.20 11.01 -8.57
CA ALA A 154 -8.27 10.04 -9.16
C ALA A 154 -7.52 10.63 -10.37
N ILE A 155 -8.23 11.30 -11.27
CA ILE A 155 -7.63 12.02 -12.41
C ILE A 155 -6.69 13.13 -11.94
N SER A 156 -7.09 13.89 -10.88
CA SER A 156 -6.23 14.95 -10.32
C SER A 156 -4.94 14.38 -9.75
N GLY A 157 -4.99 13.21 -9.10
CA GLY A 157 -3.81 12.49 -8.61
C GLY A 157 -2.86 12.08 -9.74
N GLN A 158 -3.38 11.46 -10.79
CA GLN A 158 -2.59 11.06 -11.95
C GLN A 158 -2.01 12.27 -12.70
N TRP A 159 -2.80 13.32 -12.89
CA TRP A 159 -2.32 14.57 -13.50
C TRP A 159 -1.18 15.19 -12.68
N LEU A 160 -1.32 15.19 -11.34
CA LEU A 160 -0.28 15.70 -10.46
C LEU A 160 1.01 14.87 -10.56
N ALA A 161 0.90 13.54 -10.57
CA ALA A 161 2.02 12.64 -10.72
C ALA A 161 2.74 12.83 -12.07
N LEU A 162 2.01 12.98 -13.17
CA LEU A 162 2.57 13.28 -14.50
C LEU A 162 3.24 14.65 -14.53
N LYS A 163 2.62 15.67 -13.94
CA LYS A 163 3.14 17.04 -13.91
C LYS A 163 4.50 17.16 -13.24
N TYR A 164 4.72 16.37 -12.18
CA TYR A 164 5.95 16.37 -11.39
C TYR A 164 6.88 15.21 -11.74
N ASP A 165 6.64 14.56 -12.87
CA ASP A 165 7.45 13.44 -13.38
C ASP A 165 7.56 12.26 -12.39
N GLN A 166 6.52 12.07 -11.59
CA GLN A 166 6.41 10.95 -10.64
C GLN A 166 5.68 9.75 -11.24
N SER A 167 4.97 9.95 -12.35
CA SER A 167 4.37 8.91 -13.15
C SER A 167 4.83 9.06 -14.60
N VAL A 168 4.92 7.94 -15.26
CA VAL A 168 5.21 7.84 -16.69
C VAL A 168 4.10 7.04 -17.40
N GLN A 169 3.06 6.62 -16.67
CA GLN A 169 1.93 5.89 -17.24
C GLN A 169 1.03 6.80 -18.05
N GLY A 170 0.94 6.52 -19.36
CA GLY A 170 0.00 7.21 -20.23
C GLY A 170 -1.47 7.00 -19.82
N TRP A 171 -2.33 7.96 -20.13
CA TRP A 171 -3.75 7.95 -19.74
C TRP A 171 -4.51 6.70 -20.11
N GLY A 172 -4.24 6.08 -21.28
CA GLY A 172 -4.89 4.85 -21.71
C GLY A 172 -4.58 3.67 -20.79
N SER A 173 -3.30 3.46 -20.46
CA SER A 173 -2.86 2.44 -19.53
C SER A 173 -3.39 2.69 -18.11
N TRP A 174 -3.38 3.97 -17.66
CA TRP A 174 -3.93 4.36 -16.38
C TRP A 174 -5.43 4.06 -16.25
N PHE A 175 -6.23 4.43 -17.26
CA PHE A 175 -7.67 4.13 -17.27
C PHE A 175 -7.95 2.63 -17.28
N TRP A 176 -7.12 1.85 -17.98
CA TRP A 176 -7.24 0.40 -17.98
C TRP A 176 -6.96 -0.20 -16.60
N ASP A 177 -5.88 0.25 -15.93
CA ASP A 177 -5.53 -0.19 -14.58
C ASP A 177 -6.59 0.26 -13.56
N TRP A 178 -7.08 1.50 -13.66
CA TRP A 178 -8.19 1.99 -12.85
C TRP A 178 -9.45 1.12 -13.05
N THR A 179 -9.81 0.80 -14.28
CA THR A 179 -10.98 -0.04 -14.59
C THR A 179 -10.83 -1.45 -14.00
N LYS A 180 -9.64 -2.07 -14.14
CA LYS A 180 -9.36 -3.37 -13.51
C LYS A 180 -9.51 -3.31 -12.00
N GLY A 181 -8.97 -2.26 -11.39
CA GLY A 181 -9.11 -2.01 -9.95
C GLY A 181 -10.58 -1.91 -9.53
N GLN A 182 -11.38 -1.11 -10.25
CA GLN A 182 -12.82 -0.98 -9.98
C GLN A 182 -13.57 -2.31 -10.13
N LEU A 183 -13.24 -3.14 -11.11
CA LEU A 183 -13.89 -4.45 -11.28
C LEU A 183 -13.55 -5.40 -10.12
N ILE A 184 -12.29 -5.46 -9.70
CA ILE A 184 -11.88 -6.26 -8.53
C ILE A 184 -12.62 -5.76 -7.27
N GLU A 185 -12.65 -4.45 -7.08
CA GLU A 185 -13.36 -3.83 -5.97
C GLU A 185 -14.85 -4.15 -5.98
N LEU A 186 -15.52 -4.07 -7.13
CA LEU A 186 -16.95 -4.41 -7.25
C LEU A 186 -17.23 -5.86 -6.86
N VAL A 187 -16.39 -6.80 -7.27
CA VAL A 187 -16.54 -8.21 -6.88
C VAL A 187 -16.37 -8.38 -5.38
N MET A 188 -15.27 -7.84 -4.83
CA MET A 188 -14.95 -7.98 -3.41
C MET A 188 -15.98 -7.27 -2.51
N SER A 189 -16.36 -6.04 -2.86
CA SER A 189 -17.36 -5.27 -2.10
C SER A 189 -18.74 -5.92 -2.16
N THR A 190 -19.13 -6.49 -3.31
CA THR A 190 -20.42 -7.18 -3.43
C THR A 190 -20.50 -8.35 -2.46
N PHE A 191 -19.47 -9.19 -2.40
CA PHE A 191 -19.41 -10.29 -1.45
C PHE A 191 -19.40 -9.81 0.00
N LEU A 192 -18.56 -8.82 0.31
CA LEU A 192 -18.38 -8.30 1.67
C LEU A 192 -19.65 -7.62 2.19
N ILE A 193 -20.31 -6.80 1.36
CA ILE A 193 -21.55 -6.10 1.72
C ILE A 193 -22.72 -7.09 1.82
N TRP A 194 -22.79 -8.10 0.96
CA TRP A 194 -23.75 -9.17 1.09
C TRP A 194 -23.60 -9.90 2.44
N LEU A 195 -22.36 -10.25 2.83
CA LEU A 195 -22.03 -10.86 4.12
C LEU A 195 -22.43 -9.94 5.28
N LEU A 196 -22.05 -8.64 5.23
CA LEU A 196 -22.38 -7.65 6.24
C LEU A 196 -23.87 -7.57 6.49
N TYR A 197 -24.68 -7.40 5.43
CA TYR A 197 -26.12 -7.31 5.57
C TYR A 197 -26.78 -8.66 5.94
N GLY A 198 -26.14 -9.78 5.61
CA GLY A 198 -26.51 -11.09 6.11
C GLY A 198 -26.37 -11.17 7.63
N VAL A 199 -25.24 -10.69 8.15
CA VAL A 199 -24.96 -10.62 9.59
C VAL A 199 -25.87 -9.61 10.30
N ILE A 200 -26.09 -8.42 9.73
CA ILE A 200 -26.99 -7.39 10.28
C ILE A 200 -28.41 -7.97 10.49
N ARG A 201 -28.96 -8.64 9.48
CA ARG A 201 -30.31 -9.23 9.54
C ARG A 201 -30.42 -10.34 10.58
N ARG A 202 -29.36 -11.15 10.73
CA ARG A 202 -29.36 -12.26 11.70
C ARG A 202 -29.12 -11.78 13.14
N SER A 203 -28.36 -10.70 13.34
CA SER A 203 -27.99 -10.17 14.65
C SER A 203 -28.01 -8.65 14.68
N PRO A 204 -29.20 -8.00 14.60
CA PRO A 204 -29.29 -6.53 14.46
C PRO A 204 -28.64 -5.75 15.60
N ARG A 205 -28.62 -6.31 16.83
CA ARG A 205 -28.04 -5.66 18.02
C ARG A 205 -26.55 -5.87 18.20
N ARG A 206 -25.98 -6.94 17.62
CA ARG A 206 -24.58 -7.34 17.79
C ARG A 206 -23.86 -7.58 16.47
N TRP A 207 -24.38 -7.08 15.35
CA TRP A 207 -23.81 -7.31 14.03
C TRP A 207 -22.36 -6.85 13.93
N TRP A 208 -22.00 -5.75 14.59
CA TRP A 208 -20.64 -5.23 14.64
C TRP A 208 -19.62 -6.25 15.17
N PHE A 209 -19.97 -6.95 16.23
CA PHE A 209 -19.13 -8.01 16.79
C PHE A 209 -19.16 -9.29 15.94
N SER A 210 -20.36 -9.72 15.52
CA SER A 210 -20.52 -10.93 14.69
C SER A 210 -19.84 -10.75 13.32
N PHE A 211 -19.89 -9.57 12.74
CA PHE A 211 -19.23 -9.27 11.48
C PHE A 211 -17.71 -9.20 11.65
N TRP A 212 -17.22 -8.62 12.74
CA TRP A 212 -15.81 -8.64 13.09
C TRP A 212 -15.26 -10.06 13.14
N LEU A 213 -15.96 -11.01 13.81
CA LEU A 213 -15.57 -12.42 13.81
C LEU A 213 -15.63 -13.06 12.41
N ALA A 214 -16.66 -12.75 11.61
CA ALA A 214 -16.81 -13.27 10.27
C ALA A 214 -15.73 -12.78 9.28
N LEU A 215 -15.11 -11.64 9.55
CA LEU A 215 -14.02 -11.11 8.73
C LEU A 215 -12.69 -11.85 8.94
N LEU A 216 -12.49 -12.53 10.08
CA LEU A 216 -11.21 -13.19 10.38
C LEU A 216 -10.83 -14.27 9.35
N PRO A 217 -11.68 -15.26 9.00
CA PRO A 217 -11.34 -16.22 7.97
C PRO A 217 -11.16 -15.57 6.58
N LEU A 218 -11.93 -14.52 6.27
CA LEU A 218 -11.77 -13.77 5.03
C LEU A 218 -10.42 -13.06 4.98
N LEU A 219 -10.00 -12.44 6.08
CA LEU A 219 -8.70 -11.80 6.20
C LEU A 219 -7.54 -12.78 5.96
N VAL A 220 -7.60 -13.93 6.66
CA VAL A 220 -6.61 -15.00 6.49
C VAL A 220 -6.59 -15.46 5.02
N PHE A 221 -7.74 -15.73 4.42
CA PHE A 221 -7.85 -16.13 3.03
C PHE A 221 -7.22 -15.10 2.06
N LEU A 222 -7.48 -13.81 2.26
CA LEU A 222 -6.94 -12.73 1.41
C LEU A 222 -5.41 -12.61 1.55
N ILE A 223 -4.85 -12.76 2.75
CA ILE A 223 -3.40 -12.74 2.96
C ILE A 223 -2.72 -13.86 2.16
N PHE A 224 -3.32 -15.06 2.13
CA PHE A 224 -2.74 -16.18 1.38
C PHE A 224 -2.98 -16.11 -0.12
N ILE A 225 -4.14 -15.63 -0.56
CA ILE A 225 -4.51 -15.62 -1.99
C ILE A 225 -3.84 -14.49 -2.77
N ARG A 226 -3.63 -13.34 -2.15
CA ARG A 226 -3.13 -12.14 -2.82
C ARG A 226 -1.83 -12.40 -3.60
N PRO A 227 -0.75 -12.98 -3.02
CA PRO A 227 0.51 -13.16 -3.72
C PRO A 227 0.42 -14.08 -4.96
N TYR A 228 -0.62 -14.90 -5.04
CA TYR A 228 -0.76 -15.90 -6.10
C TYR A 228 -1.80 -15.55 -7.16
N VAL A 229 -2.79 -14.73 -6.82
CA VAL A 229 -3.91 -14.41 -7.70
C VAL A 229 -3.95 -12.92 -8.07
N ILE A 230 -3.88 -12.02 -7.08
CA ILE A 230 -4.05 -10.59 -7.33
C ILE A 230 -2.76 -9.98 -7.86
N ASP A 231 -1.68 -10.20 -7.15
CA ASP A 231 -0.37 -9.72 -7.57
C ASP A 231 0.01 -10.17 -9.02
N PRO A 232 -0.37 -11.34 -9.58
CA PRO A 232 -0.13 -11.73 -10.95
C PRO A 232 -0.79 -10.91 -12.05
N LEU A 233 -1.75 -10.08 -11.75
CA LEU A 233 -2.51 -9.33 -12.75
C LEU A 233 -1.80 -8.05 -13.24
N PHE A 234 -0.70 -7.63 -12.59
CA PHE A 234 -0.17 -6.29 -12.79
C PHE A 234 1.36 -6.18 -13.02
N PHE A 235 2.20 -7.15 -12.62
CA PHE A 235 3.66 -7.12 -12.81
C PHE A 235 4.24 -8.47 -13.25
N GLN A 236 5.44 -8.42 -13.87
CA GLN A 236 6.23 -9.59 -14.26
C GLN A 236 7.34 -9.84 -13.24
N PHE A 237 7.73 -11.11 -13.07
CA PHE A 237 8.78 -11.55 -12.16
C PHE A 237 9.72 -12.51 -12.86
N THR A 238 11.01 -12.29 -12.66
CA THR A 238 12.08 -13.16 -13.11
C THR A 238 12.89 -13.63 -11.90
N PRO A 239 13.44 -14.85 -11.91
CA PRO A 239 14.40 -15.26 -10.87
C PRO A 239 15.58 -14.28 -10.82
N LEU A 240 15.85 -13.72 -9.63
CA LEU A 240 16.90 -12.70 -9.45
C LEU A 240 18.30 -13.25 -9.78
N GLU A 241 18.52 -14.54 -9.57
CA GLU A 241 19.80 -15.20 -9.90
C GLU A 241 20.12 -15.14 -11.39
N GLN A 242 19.12 -15.10 -12.26
CA GLN A 242 19.33 -15.01 -13.71
C GLN A 242 19.77 -13.62 -14.17
N THR A 243 19.35 -12.58 -13.46
CA THR A 243 19.61 -11.19 -13.82
C THR A 243 20.72 -10.55 -12.96
N GLN A 244 20.80 -10.92 -11.68
CA GLN A 244 21.66 -10.28 -10.68
C GLN A 244 22.32 -11.31 -9.73
N PRO A 245 23.13 -12.28 -10.22
CA PRO A 245 23.72 -13.34 -9.39
C PRO A 245 24.64 -12.80 -8.29
N ALA A 246 25.35 -11.70 -8.54
CA ALA A 246 26.20 -11.06 -7.54
C ALA A 246 25.39 -10.46 -6.38
N LEU A 247 24.24 -9.83 -6.69
CA LEU A 247 23.34 -9.30 -5.67
C LEU A 247 22.72 -10.41 -4.83
N VAL A 248 22.30 -11.53 -5.44
CA VAL A 248 21.79 -12.71 -4.72
C VAL A 248 22.80 -13.19 -3.67
N THR A 249 24.08 -13.29 -4.02
CA THR A 249 25.13 -13.71 -3.08
C THR A 249 25.30 -12.73 -1.90
N GLN A 250 25.07 -11.43 -2.10
CA GLN A 250 25.13 -10.47 -1.00
C GLN A 250 23.84 -10.49 -0.15
N LEU A 251 22.69 -10.67 -0.77
CA LEU A 251 21.42 -10.84 -0.05
C LEU A 251 21.42 -12.08 0.86
N GLU A 252 22.02 -13.19 0.40
CA GLU A 252 22.17 -14.40 1.21
C GLU A 252 22.92 -14.15 2.52
N LYS A 253 24.02 -13.36 2.48
CA LYS A 253 24.77 -13.02 3.70
C LYS A 253 23.91 -12.25 4.71
N VAL A 254 23.05 -11.35 4.23
CA VAL A 254 22.12 -10.60 5.08
C VAL A 254 21.02 -11.50 5.63
N VAL A 255 20.48 -12.41 4.80
CA VAL A 255 19.48 -13.41 5.18
C VAL A 255 20.01 -14.34 6.27
N GLU A 256 21.22 -14.89 6.09
CA GLU A 256 21.89 -15.77 7.04
C GLU A 256 22.14 -15.05 8.37
N ARG A 257 22.70 -13.82 8.32
CA ARG A 257 22.94 -13.01 9.52
C ARG A 257 21.67 -12.69 10.29
N GLY A 258 20.55 -12.51 9.59
CA GLY A 258 19.23 -12.29 10.19
C GLY A 258 18.56 -13.57 10.68
N GLY A 259 19.22 -14.73 10.60
CA GLY A 259 18.67 -16.01 11.07
C GLY A 259 17.50 -16.52 10.23
N LEU A 260 17.41 -16.13 8.96
CA LEU A 260 16.40 -16.62 8.04
C LEU A 260 17.00 -17.62 7.04
N GLU A 261 16.17 -18.52 6.56
CA GLU A 261 16.47 -19.41 5.44
C GLU A 261 15.51 -19.06 4.28
N ILE A 262 16.05 -18.50 3.21
CA ILE A 262 15.31 -18.18 1.97
C ILE A 262 16.16 -18.66 0.79
N PRO A 263 15.76 -19.74 0.10
CA PRO A 263 16.51 -20.27 -1.03
C PRO A 263 16.62 -19.27 -2.20
N ARG A 264 17.68 -19.34 -2.99
CA ARG A 264 17.94 -18.48 -4.17
C ARG A 264 16.78 -18.49 -5.17
N GLU A 265 16.18 -19.66 -5.38
CA GLU A 265 15.04 -19.86 -6.28
C GLU A 265 13.79 -19.09 -5.84
N ARG A 266 13.82 -18.52 -4.63
CA ARG A 266 12.75 -17.68 -4.07
C ARG A 266 13.11 -16.20 -4.00
N MET A 267 14.18 -15.80 -4.66
CA MET A 267 14.56 -14.42 -4.87
C MET A 267 14.18 -14.00 -6.29
N PHE A 268 13.39 -12.94 -6.41
CA PHE A 268 12.81 -12.49 -7.68
C PHE A 268 13.12 -11.03 -7.94
N GLU A 269 13.40 -10.71 -9.20
CA GLU A 269 13.32 -9.35 -9.73
C GLU A 269 11.89 -9.08 -10.21
N MET A 270 11.35 -7.92 -9.84
CA MET A 270 10.06 -7.45 -10.34
C MET A 270 10.27 -6.32 -11.33
N LYS A 271 9.65 -6.42 -12.52
CA LYS A 271 9.65 -5.39 -13.56
C LYS A 271 8.75 -4.20 -13.17
N ALA A 272 9.26 -3.39 -12.25
CA ALA A 272 8.58 -2.19 -11.78
C ALA A 272 8.74 -1.02 -12.75
N SER A 273 9.89 -0.91 -13.44
CA SER A 273 10.24 0.16 -14.37
C SER A 273 9.23 0.35 -15.50
N GLU A 274 8.48 -0.68 -15.89
CA GLU A 274 7.40 -0.58 -16.88
C GLU A 274 6.27 0.38 -16.45
N LYS A 275 6.16 0.64 -15.14
CA LYS A 275 5.06 1.46 -14.59
C LYS A 275 5.52 2.46 -13.53
N LEU A 276 6.66 2.24 -12.86
CA LEU A 276 7.06 2.93 -11.65
C LEU A 276 8.44 3.57 -11.78
N LYS A 277 8.62 4.77 -11.22
CA LYS A 277 9.93 5.37 -10.97
C LYS A 277 10.43 5.12 -9.55
N SER A 278 9.54 4.91 -8.60
CA SER A 278 9.91 4.59 -7.22
C SER A 278 10.65 3.27 -7.13
N VAL A 279 11.38 3.11 -6.05
CA VAL A 279 12.23 1.95 -5.78
C VAL A 279 11.71 1.21 -4.57
N ASN A 280 11.80 -0.12 -4.57
CA ASN A 280 11.44 -0.93 -3.42
C ASN A 280 12.05 -2.33 -3.48
N ALA A 281 12.08 -2.98 -2.30
CA ALA A 281 12.27 -4.42 -2.14
C ALA A 281 11.30 -4.90 -1.04
N TYR A 282 11.05 -6.20 -0.92
CA TYR A 282 10.24 -6.72 0.17
C TYR A 282 10.43 -8.22 0.40
N VAL A 283 10.17 -8.64 1.63
CA VAL A 283 10.07 -10.06 2.01
C VAL A 283 8.59 -10.39 2.20
N THR A 284 8.12 -11.47 1.60
CA THR A 284 6.70 -11.90 1.71
C THR A 284 6.61 -13.42 1.81
N GLY A 285 5.42 -13.93 2.17
CA GLY A 285 5.16 -15.33 2.38
C GLY A 285 5.29 -15.75 3.84
N TRP A 286 4.97 -17.01 4.14
CA TRP A 286 4.96 -17.59 5.49
C TRP A 286 5.63 -18.97 5.47
N GLY A 287 6.46 -19.26 6.47
CA GLY A 287 7.16 -20.56 6.55
C GLY A 287 7.96 -20.86 5.29
N ALA A 288 7.71 -22.02 4.69
CA ALA A 288 8.38 -22.45 3.46
C ALA A 288 7.99 -21.64 2.21
N SER A 289 6.98 -20.78 2.24
CA SER A 289 6.59 -19.92 1.11
C SER A 289 7.27 -18.55 1.09
N LYS A 290 8.19 -18.25 2.02
CA LYS A 290 8.96 -17.01 2.05
C LYS A 290 9.65 -16.75 0.71
N ARG A 291 9.61 -15.51 0.27
CA ARG A 291 10.31 -15.06 -0.93
C ARG A 291 10.76 -13.61 -0.80
N ILE A 292 11.88 -13.32 -1.44
CA ILE A 292 12.42 -11.96 -1.60
C ILE A 292 12.01 -11.45 -2.98
N VAL A 293 11.60 -10.20 -3.04
CA VAL A 293 11.35 -9.50 -4.29
C VAL A 293 12.10 -8.19 -4.27
N VAL A 294 12.93 -7.98 -5.28
CA VAL A 294 13.70 -6.76 -5.51
C VAL A 294 13.20 -6.14 -6.82
N TRP A 295 12.90 -4.85 -6.80
CA TRP A 295 12.45 -4.17 -8.03
C TRP A 295 13.64 -3.88 -8.94
N ASP A 296 13.42 -3.94 -10.26
CA ASP A 296 14.45 -3.55 -11.23
C ASP A 296 14.84 -2.07 -11.05
N THR A 297 13.93 -1.21 -10.65
CA THR A 297 14.18 0.21 -10.38
C THR A 297 15.13 0.47 -9.20
N ILE A 298 15.14 -0.35 -8.14
CA ILE A 298 16.12 -0.19 -7.05
C ILE A 298 17.50 -0.67 -7.49
N ILE A 299 17.55 -1.74 -8.31
CA ILE A 299 18.81 -2.27 -8.86
C ILE A 299 19.47 -1.22 -9.77
N GLU A 300 18.68 -0.49 -10.54
CA GLU A 300 19.16 0.55 -11.45
C GLU A 300 19.68 1.81 -10.72
N LYS A 301 19.03 2.19 -9.59
CA LYS A 301 19.22 3.51 -8.98
C LYS A 301 20.04 3.50 -7.69
N MET A 302 20.27 2.34 -7.10
CA MET A 302 20.97 2.21 -5.82
C MET A 302 22.21 1.31 -5.93
N THR A 303 23.22 1.62 -5.14
CA THR A 303 24.38 0.75 -4.96
C THR A 303 24.02 -0.49 -4.14
N THR A 304 24.82 -1.56 -4.28
CA THR A 304 24.60 -2.79 -3.51
C THR A 304 24.48 -2.54 -1.99
N PRO A 305 25.37 -1.77 -1.32
CA PRO A 305 25.20 -1.47 0.10
C PRO A 305 23.87 -0.81 0.45
N GLN A 306 23.37 0.11 -0.37
CA GLN A 306 22.08 0.77 -0.18
C GLN A 306 20.92 -0.21 -0.34
N ILE A 307 20.99 -1.10 -1.35
CA ILE A 307 19.98 -2.16 -1.55
C ILE A 307 19.96 -3.12 -0.36
N LEU A 308 21.16 -3.50 0.16
CA LEU A 308 21.24 -4.37 1.34
C LEU A 308 20.64 -3.74 2.59
N PHE A 309 20.78 -2.40 2.77
CA PHE A 309 20.13 -1.70 3.86
C PHE A 309 18.59 -1.73 3.71
N VAL A 310 18.06 -1.36 2.54
CA VAL A 310 16.61 -1.42 2.27
C VAL A 310 16.09 -2.83 2.47
N PHE A 311 16.78 -3.82 1.95
CA PHE A 311 16.41 -5.21 2.16
C PHE A 311 16.47 -5.64 3.64
N GLY A 312 17.52 -5.22 4.38
CA GLY A 312 17.64 -5.47 5.82
C GLY A 312 16.48 -4.85 6.62
N HIS A 313 16.06 -3.63 6.27
CA HIS A 313 14.88 -2.97 6.83
C HIS A 313 13.61 -3.79 6.59
N GLU A 314 13.35 -4.22 5.35
CA GLU A 314 12.19 -5.04 4.99
C GLU A 314 12.22 -6.41 5.69
N MET A 315 13.41 -7.00 5.83
CA MET A 315 13.60 -8.23 6.59
C MET A 315 13.30 -8.02 8.08
N GLY A 316 13.61 -6.84 8.63
CA GLY A 316 13.25 -6.44 9.99
C GLY A 316 11.76 -6.53 10.26
N HIS A 317 10.91 -6.08 9.35
CA HIS A 317 9.46 -6.25 9.47
C HIS A 317 9.03 -7.71 9.63
N TYR A 318 9.73 -8.62 8.97
CA TYR A 318 9.45 -10.03 9.06
C TYR A 318 9.97 -10.64 10.36
N VAL A 319 11.27 -10.41 10.70
CA VAL A 319 11.95 -11.01 11.85
C VAL A 319 11.41 -10.52 13.17
N LEU A 320 11.13 -9.22 13.29
CA LEU A 320 10.58 -8.59 14.51
C LEU A 320 9.08 -8.84 14.70
N GLY A 321 8.44 -9.55 13.77
CA GLY A 321 7.02 -9.88 13.86
C GLY A 321 6.11 -8.66 13.75
N HIS A 322 6.51 -7.64 13.00
CA HIS A 322 5.71 -6.44 12.79
C HIS A 322 4.37 -6.77 12.12
N ILE A 323 4.33 -7.75 11.20
CA ILE A 323 3.12 -8.16 10.50
C ILE A 323 2.05 -8.67 11.48
N PRO A 324 2.29 -9.72 12.31
CA PRO A 324 1.28 -10.18 13.26
C PRO A 324 0.93 -9.15 14.33
N ARG A 325 1.92 -8.35 14.84
CA ARG A 325 1.67 -7.28 15.81
C ARG A 325 0.72 -6.22 15.24
N SER A 326 0.94 -5.83 14.01
CA SER A 326 0.11 -4.83 13.34
C SER A 326 -1.26 -5.38 12.93
N ILE A 327 -1.36 -6.64 12.52
CA ILE A 327 -2.66 -7.30 12.32
C ILE A 327 -3.46 -7.25 13.63
N ALA A 328 -2.86 -7.61 14.77
CA ALA A 328 -3.53 -7.57 16.06
C ALA A 328 -3.99 -6.14 16.43
N PHE A 329 -3.12 -5.14 16.25
CA PHE A 329 -3.46 -3.74 16.49
C PHE A 329 -4.64 -3.28 15.63
N PHE A 330 -4.56 -3.49 14.32
CA PHE A 330 -5.62 -3.08 13.41
C PHE A 330 -6.91 -3.89 13.59
N TRP A 331 -6.81 -5.14 14.05
CA TRP A 331 -7.97 -5.95 14.38
C TRP A 331 -8.77 -5.36 15.55
N VAL A 332 -8.07 -4.86 16.56
CA VAL A 332 -8.69 -4.13 17.69
C VAL A 332 -9.28 -2.80 17.23
N VAL A 333 -8.56 -2.04 16.41
CA VAL A 333 -9.07 -0.77 15.84
C VAL A 333 -10.33 -1.02 15.00
N LEU A 334 -10.35 -2.09 14.19
CA LEU A 334 -11.52 -2.46 13.41
C LEU A 334 -12.73 -2.78 14.30
N LEU A 335 -12.54 -3.48 15.42
CA LEU A 335 -13.62 -3.75 16.38
C LEU A 335 -14.24 -2.44 16.90
N VAL A 336 -13.39 -1.48 17.27
CA VAL A 336 -13.83 -0.15 17.73
C VAL A 336 -14.58 0.58 16.61
N PHE A 337 -14.07 0.54 15.37
CA PHE A 337 -14.72 1.18 14.21
C PHE A 337 -16.08 0.57 13.90
N LEU A 338 -16.20 -0.76 13.94
CA LEU A 338 -17.48 -1.44 13.72
C LEU A 338 -18.48 -1.09 14.84
N TYR A 339 -18.02 -1.00 16.10
CA TYR A 339 -18.88 -0.56 17.19
C TYR A 339 -19.32 0.90 17.04
N LEU A 340 -18.41 1.82 16.70
CA LEU A 340 -18.74 3.21 16.43
C LEU A 340 -19.65 3.33 15.19
N GLY A 341 -19.41 2.53 14.16
CA GLY A 341 -20.29 2.44 12.98
C GLY A 341 -21.70 1.97 13.35
N TYR A 342 -21.81 0.97 14.23
CA TYR A 342 -23.09 0.54 14.80
C TYR A 342 -23.79 1.70 15.51
N ARG A 343 -23.11 2.41 16.40
CA ARG A 343 -23.68 3.55 17.14
C ARG A 343 -24.04 4.71 16.20
N GLY A 344 -23.14 5.05 15.30
CA GLY A 344 -23.33 6.12 14.31
C GLY A 344 -24.50 5.86 13.36
N LEU A 345 -24.62 4.60 12.87
CA LEU A 345 -25.73 4.20 12.02
C LEU A 345 -27.08 4.37 12.73
N HIS A 346 -27.22 3.85 13.96
CA HIS A 346 -28.46 3.98 14.72
C HIS A 346 -28.80 5.45 14.97
N TRP A 347 -27.86 6.23 15.48
CA TRP A 347 -28.03 7.65 15.72
C TRP A 347 -28.44 8.43 14.46
N ALA A 348 -27.79 8.16 13.33
CA ALA A 348 -28.08 8.85 12.07
C ALA A 348 -29.47 8.46 11.52
N LEU A 349 -29.86 7.18 11.64
CA LEU A 349 -31.17 6.73 11.17
C LEU A 349 -32.32 7.25 12.04
N GLU A 350 -32.16 7.33 13.36
CA GLU A 350 -33.12 7.95 14.26
C GLU A 350 -33.34 9.41 13.90
N ARG A 351 -32.31 10.15 13.51
CA ARG A 351 -32.37 11.58 13.24
C ARG A 351 -32.78 11.91 11.81
N TRP A 352 -32.31 11.14 10.82
CA TRP A 352 -32.48 11.48 9.39
C TRP A 352 -33.00 10.34 8.53
N GLY A 353 -33.23 9.14 9.07
CA GLY A 353 -33.62 7.96 8.29
C GLY A 353 -34.85 8.19 7.41
N LEU A 354 -35.88 8.82 7.95
CA LEU A 354 -37.09 9.18 7.18
C LEU A 354 -36.78 10.18 6.05
N ARG A 355 -35.95 11.19 6.32
CA ARG A 355 -35.52 12.16 5.31
C ARG A 355 -34.75 11.51 4.15
N TRP A 356 -33.94 10.50 4.45
CA TRP A 356 -33.17 9.74 3.47
C TRP A 356 -33.94 8.56 2.87
N ALA A 357 -35.19 8.33 3.27
CA ALA A 357 -36.02 7.20 2.86
C ALA A 357 -35.38 5.82 3.15
N ILE A 358 -34.65 5.72 4.26
CA ILE A 358 -34.05 4.48 4.77
C ILE A 358 -35.01 3.84 5.77
N ARG A 359 -35.34 2.56 5.57
CA ARG A 359 -36.36 1.84 6.34
C ARG A 359 -35.85 1.33 7.69
N GLY A 360 -34.53 1.01 7.78
CA GLY A 360 -33.89 0.46 8.98
C GLY A 360 -32.42 0.14 8.77
N VAL A 361 -31.78 -0.43 9.78
CA VAL A 361 -30.35 -0.77 9.75
C VAL A 361 -30.00 -1.87 8.73
N ASP A 362 -30.96 -2.77 8.45
CA ASP A 362 -30.83 -3.88 7.51
C ASP A 362 -31.30 -3.55 6.09
N ASP A 363 -31.73 -2.32 5.86
CA ASP A 363 -32.02 -1.78 4.54
C ASP A 363 -30.72 -1.54 3.76
N TRP A 364 -30.61 -2.04 2.53
CA TRP A 364 -29.47 -1.76 1.64
C TRP A 364 -29.14 -0.26 1.56
N ALA A 365 -30.15 0.60 1.58
CA ALA A 365 -29.99 2.05 1.49
C ALA A 365 -29.28 2.67 2.72
N SER A 366 -29.07 1.91 3.80
CA SER A 366 -28.28 2.36 4.96
C SER A 366 -26.78 2.35 4.71
N LEU A 367 -26.30 1.66 3.66
CA LEU A 367 -24.86 1.51 3.36
C LEU A 367 -24.11 2.84 3.24
N PRO A 368 -24.60 3.88 2.53
CA PRO A 368 -23.90 5.17 2.47
C PRO A 368 -23.72 5.84 3.84
N VAL A 369 -24.61 5.57 4.81
CA VAL A 369 -24.45 6.07 6.19
C VAL A 369 -23.27 5.37 6.87
N LEU A 370 -23.14 4.06 6.71
CA LEU A 370 -21.97 3.31 7.21
C LEU A 370 -20.68 3.80 6.56
N LEU A 371 -20.68 3.99 5.23
CA LEU A 371 -19.52 4.52 4.51
C LEU A 371 -19.12 5.91 5.02
N LEU A 372 -20.11 6.77 5.28
CA LEU A 372 -19.88 8.11 5.86
C LEU A 372 -19.25 8.03 7.26
N CYS A 373 -19.79 7.17 8.13
CA CYS A 373 -19.24 6.94 9.46
C CYS A 373 -17.80 6.42 9.40
N PHE A 374 -17.55 5.41 8.58
CA PHE A 374 -16.20 4.82 8.46
C PHE A 374 -15.20 5.79 7.86
N SER A 375 -15.58 6.58 6.84
CA SER A 375 -14.72 7.61 6.27
C SER A 375 -14.32 8.66 7.29
N LEU A 376 -15.27 9.11 8.10
CA LEU A 376 -14.99 10.08 9.18
C LEU A 376 -14.09 9.47 10.26
N PHE A 377 -14.38 8.23 10.70
CA PHE A 377 -13.56 7.57 11.73
C PHE A 377 -12.14 7.28 11.25
N LEU A 378 -11.98 6.85 10.00
CA LEU A 378 -10.65 6.61 9.41
C LEU A 378 -9.84 7.91 9.36
N PHE A 379 -10.45 9.00 8.92
CA PHE A 379 -9.81 10.32 8.93
C PHE A 379 -9.37 10.74 10.33
N LEU A 380 -10.26 10.62 11.33
CA LEU A 380 -9.95 10.99 12.72
C LEU A 380 -8.93 10.06 13.38
N ALA A 381 -8.86 8.79 12.97
CA ALA A 381 -7.91 7.83 13.50
C ALA A 381 -6.53 7.88 12.81
N ALA A 382 -6.39 8.61 11.69
CA ALA A 382 -5.14 8.67 10.94
C ALA A 382 -3.91 8.98 11.82
N PRO A 383 -3.94 9.92 12.79
CA PRO A 383 -2.83 10.15 13.70
C PRO A 383 -2.42 8.93 14.54
N LEU A 384 -3.42 8.17 15.04
CA LEU A 384 -3.17 6.95 15.82
C LEU A 384 -2.54 5.85 14.96
N LEU A 385 -3.11 5.62 13.77
CA LEU A 385 -2.64 4.60 12.83
C LEU A 385 -1.22 4.90 12.36
N ASN A 386 -0.95 6.16 12.00
CA ASN A 386 0.37 6.61 11.56
C ASN A 386 1.40 6.57 12.70
N THR A 387 1.01 6.82 13.94
CA THR A 387 1.92 6.70 15.09
C THR A 387 2.36 5.26 15.31
N HIS A 388 1.44 4.30 15.22
CA HIS A 388 1.79 2.88 15.25
C HIS A 388 2.74 2.52 14.09
N SER A 389 2.43 2.95 12.86
CA SER A 389 3.27 2.71 11.69
C SER A 389 4.69 3.25 11.90
N ARG A 390 4.84 4.52 12.29
CA ARG A 390 6.17 5.12 12.54
C ARG A 390 6.99 4.38 13.59
N SER A 391 6.35 3.83 14.63
CA SER A 391 7.06 3.02 15.64
C SER A 391 7.62 1.75 15.04
N VAL A 392 6.85 1.07 14.21
CA VAL A 392 7.24 -0.15 13.50
C VAL A 392 8.36 0.12 12.50
N GLU A 393 8.29 1.24 11.78
CA GLU A 393 9.32 1.67 10.82
C GLU A 393 10.65 1.98 11.52
N HIS A 394 10.61 2.62 12.68
CA HIS A 394 11.80 2.92 13.46
C HIS A 394 12.51 1.64 13.94
N GLU A 395 11.76 0.64 14.42
CA GLU A 395 12.33 -0.67 14.77
C GLU A 395 12.97 -1.35 13.55
N ALA A 396 12.36 -1.24 12.36
CA ALA A 396 12.90 -1.80 11.13
C ALA A 396 14.17 -1.08 10.66
N ASP A 397 14.28 0.26 10.87
CA ASP A 397 15.50 1.02 10.59
C ASP A 397 16.67 0.56 11.45
N ILE A 398 16.44 0.34 12.75
CA ILE A 398 17.44 -0.22 13.65
C ILE A 398 17.89 -1.59 13.19
N TYR A 399 16.94 -2.48 12.91
CA TYR A 399 17.25 -3.83 12.43
C TYR A 399 18.03 -3.82 11.13
N GLY A 400 17.63 -2.97 10.17
CA GLY A 400 18.30 -2.82 8.88
C GLY A 400 19.78 -2.42 9.04
N LEU A 401 20.08 -1.45 9.95
CA LEU A 401 21.45 -1.06 10.28
C LEU A 401 22.24 -2.20 10.90
N GLU A 402 21.67 -2.88 11.87
CA GLU A 402 22.36 -3.94 12.61
C GLU A 402 22.64 -5.15 11.76
N VAL A 403 21.71 -5.54 10.87
CA VAL A 403 21.87 -6.75 10.05
C VAL A 403 22.91 -6.57 8.95
N ILE A 404 23.14 -5.33 8.47
CA ILE A 404 24.18 -5.07 7.46
C ILE A 404 25.52 -4.65 8.07
N HIS A 405 25.58 -4.37 9.38
CA HIS A 405 26.83 -4.01 10.04
C HIS A 405 27.86 -5.14 9.95
N GLY A 406 29.03 -4.84 9.43
CA GLY A 406 30.09 -5.85 9.13
C GLY A 406 29.85 -6.66 7.85
N VAL A 407 28.69 -6.52 7.18
CA VAL A 407 28.45 -7.05 5.83
C VAL A 407 28.83 -6.01 4.78
N VAL A 408 28.56 -4.73 5.06
CA VAL A 408 28.99 -3.59 4.26
C VAL A 408 30.07 -2.80 5.00
N PRO A 409 30.94 -2.06 4.29
CA PRO A 409 32.03 -1.32 4.93
C PRO A 409 31.56 -0.27 5.95
N ASP A 410 30.50 0.45 5.64
CA ASP A 410 29.88 1.49 6.48
C ASP A 410 28.35 1.40 6.39
N SER A 411 27.74 0.78 7.41
CA SER A 411 26.29 0.57 7.45
C SER A 411 25.51 1.86 7.63
N GLN A 412 26.04 2.83 8.39
CA GLN A 412 25.41 4.11 8.65
C GLN A 412 25.39 4.97 7.39
N GLN A 413 26.52 5.04 6.67
CA GLN A 413 26.61 5.76 5.41
C GLN A 413 25.71 5.13 4.35
N ALA A 414 25.71 3.79 4.21
CA ALA A 414 24.86 3.08 3.26
C ALA A 414 23.36 3.36 3.51
N ALA A 415 22.94 3.38 4.78
CA ALA A 415 21.57 3.70 5.17
C ALA A 415 21.20 5.17 4.88
N ALA A 416 22.08 6.11 5.25
CA ALA A 416 21.86 7.53 5.00
C ALA A 416 21.75 7.84 3.51
N GLU A 417 22.63 7.25 2.69
CA GLU A 417 22.58 7.36 1.23
C GLU A 417 21.34 6.73 0.64
N ALA A 418 20.90 5.55 1.14
CA ALA A 418 19.66 4.94 0.69
C ALA A 418 18.45 5.87 0.92
N PHE A 419 18.34 6.46 2.10
CA PHE A 419 17.27 7.43 2.38
C PHE A 419 17.36 8.70 1.55
N GLN A 420 18.58 9.17 1.28
CA GLN A 420 18.80 10.32 0.39
C GLN A 420 18.30 10.02 -1.03
N VAL A 421 18.65 8.86 -1.58
CA VAL A 421 18.23 8.43 -2.92
C VAL A 421 16.71 8.23 -2.98
N LEU A 422 16.11 7.60 -1.95
CA LEU A 422 14.65 7.47 -1.85
C LEU A 422 13.96 8.83 -1.91
N GLY A 423 14.44 9.78 -1.14
CA GLY A 423 13.87 11.13 -1.11
C GLY A 423 14.02 11.90 -2.42
N GLU A 424 15.16 11.73 -3.11
CA GLU A 424 15.41 12.36 -4.42
C GLU A 424 14.48 11.79 -5.51
N ILE A 425 14.19 10.49 -5.46
CA ILE A 425 13.31 9.81 -6.42
C ILE A 425 11.85 10.20 -6.17
N ASP A 426 11.41 10.15 -4.91
CA ASP A 426 10.01 10.35 -4.55
C ASP A 426 9.63 11.83 -4.37
N LEU A 427 10.56 12.76 -4.58
CA LEU A 427 10.38 14.20 -4.31
C LEU A 427 9.78 14.43 -2.91
N ALA A 428 10.36 13.75 -1.91
CA ALA A 428 9.88 13.84 -0.55
C ALA A 428 10.05 15.28 0.01
N ASP A 429 9.06 15.71 0.82
CA ASP A 429 9.13 17.02 1.48
C ASP A 429 10.32 17.05 2.46
N PRO A 430 11.29 17.96 2.25
CA PRO A 430 12.46 18.05 3.11
C PRO A 430 12.14 18.52 4.54
N ASP A 431 11.08 19.31 4.70
CA ASP A 431 10.70 19.90 6.00
C ASP A 431 9.17 19.88 6.18
N PRO A 432 8.55 18.69 6.33
CA PRO A 432 7.12 18.57 6.56
C PRO A 432 6.75 19.10 7.94
N SER A 433 5.67 19.90 8.02
CA SER A 433 5.20 20.45 9.29
C SER A 433 4.80 19.34 10.29
N PRO A 434 4.85 19.58 11.62
CA PRO A 434 4.45 18.61 12.63
C PRO A 434 3.02 18.07 12.43
N PHE A 435 2.09 18.93 12.01
CA PHE A 435 0.73 18.51 11.71
C PHE A 435 0.68 17.48 10.57
N ILE A 436 1.40 17.75 9.48
CA ILE A 436 1.50 16.84 8.32
C ILE A 436 2.13 15.51 8.72
N LYS A 437 3.24 15.54 9.49
CA LYS A 437 3.88 14.32 10.00
C LYS A 437 2.93 13.46 10.81
N VAL A 438 2.20 14.07 11.75
CA VAL A 438 1.26 13.35 12.62
C VAL A 438 0.09 12.77 11.82
N TRP A 439 -0.44 13.54 10.85
CA TRP A 439 -1.68 13.16 10.16
C TRP A 439 -1.47 12.28 8.95
N LEU A 440 -0.38 12.49 8.19
CA LEU A 440 -0.20 11.83 6.89
C LEU A 440 0.97 10.83 6.84
N TYR A 441 1.98 10.98 7.68
CA TYR A 441 3.20 10.20 7.56
C TYR A 441 3.11 8.88 8.35
N GLY A 442 3.08 7.77 7.61
CA GLY A 442 3.23 6.42 8.17
C GLY A 442 4.69 6.07 8.51
N HIS A 443 5.67 6.79 7.94
CA HIS A 443 7.10 6.67 8.24
C HIS A 443 7.58 7.95 8.95
N PRO A 444 8.66 7.92 9.75
CA PRO A 444 9.37 9.14 10.13
C PRO A 444 9.85 9.89 8.87
N SER A 445 9.99 11.22 8.93
CA SER A 445 10.51 11.96 7.77
C SER A 445 11.91 11.50 7.41
N LEU A 446 12.28 11.59 6.13
CA LEU A 446 13.61 11.14 5.67
C LEU A 446 14.73 11.86 6.39
N ASN A 447 14.56 13.14 6.71
CA ASN A 447 15.53 13.87 7.52
C ASN A 447 15.69 13.26 8.92
N GLU A 448 14.59 12.89 9.60
CA GLU A 448 14.63 12.21 10.90
C GLU A 448 15.30 10.84 10.79
N ARG A 449 15.01 10.08 9.72
CA ARG A 449 15.63 8.77 9.47
C ARG A 449 17.13 8.89 9.21
N ILE A 450 17.57 9.83 8.37
CA ILE A 450 18.99 10.06 8.08
C ILE A 450 19.76 10.45 9.35
N LEU A 451 19.25 11.42 10.11
CA LEU A 451 19.90 11.85 11.35
C LEU A 451 19.98 10.71 12.37
N PHE A 452 18.94 9.90 12.45
CA PHE A 452 18.91 8.73 13.33
C PHE A 452 19.97 7.70 12.92
N VAL A 453 20.01 7.26 11.67
CA VAL A 453 20.94 6.22 11.23
C VAL A 453 22.40 6.64 11.37
N GLN A 454 22.70 7.93 11.18
CA GLN A 454 24.04 8.48 11.38
C GLN A 454 24.45 8.54 12.86
N SER A 455 23.48 8.66 13.79
CA SER A 455 23.75 8.71 15.22
C SER A 455 23.71 7.36 15.92
N TYR A 456 23.16 6.34 15.27
CA TYR A 456 23.01 5.01 15.83
C TYR A 456 24.32 4.23 15.76
N ASP A 457 25.05 4.15 16.84
CA ASP A 457 26.33 3.41 16.94
C ASP A 457 26.47 2.75 18.32
N PRO A 458 25.82 1.61 18.55
CA PRO A 458 26.01 0.87 19.79
C PRO A 458 27.41 0.23 19.88
N TRP A 459 28.03 -0.08 18.77
CA TRP A 459 29.29 -0.84 18.72
C TRP A 459 30.48 -0.02 19.24
N SER A 460 30.66 1.22 18.80
CA SER A 460 31.73 2.09 19.29
C SER A 460 31.55 2.46 20.78
N GLN A 461 30.31 2.41 21.27
CA GLN A 461 29.96 2.71 22.65
C GLN A 461 30.02 1.47 23.57
N GLY A 462 30.43 0.31 23.04
CA GLY A 462 30.47 -0.95 23.80
C GLY A 462 29.09 -1.44 24.26
N ARG A 463 28.01 -0.97 23.66
CA ARG A 463 26.63 -1.40 23.93
C ARG A 463 26.24 -2.57 23.02
N ALA A 464 25.41 -3.46 23.55
CA ALA A 464 24.84 -4.52 22.71
C ALA A 464 23.87 -3.92 21.66
N PRO A 465 23.88 -4.43 20.42
CA PRO A 465 22.83 -4.13 19.45
C PRO A 465 21.44 -4.51 19.98
N ALA A 466 20.40 -3.84 19.49
CA ALA A 466 19.04 -4.05 19.97
C ALA A 466 18.43 -5.38 19.50
N PHE A 467 18.72 -5.80 18.25
CA PHE A 467 18.07 -6.91 17.59
C PHE A 467 19.00 -7.96 17.01
N VAL A 468 20.13 -7.59 16.40
CA VAL A 468 21.05 -8.51 15.71
C VAL A 468 22.36 -8.60 16.48
N LYS A 469 22.62 -9.77 17.07
CA LYS A 469 23.80 -10.04 17.91
C LYS A 469 25.02 -10.47 17.09
#